data_c508556cc655f1d2d7a6d299decf4c68
#
_entry.id   c508556cc655f1d2d7a6d299decf4c68
#
_cell.length_a   1.000
_cell.length_b   1.000
_cell.length_c   1.000
_cell.angle_alpha   90.00
_cell.angle_beta   90.00
_cell.angle_gamma   90.00
#
_symmetry.space_group_name_H-M   'P 1'
#
loop_
_entity.id
_entity.type
_entity.pdbx_description
1 polymer ?
#
loop_
_entity_poly.entity_id
_entity_poly.type
_entity_poly.pdbx_seq_one_letter_code
_entity_poly.pdbx_strand_id
1 'polypeptide(L)'
;MRSTAEYITILRDYMAKNASKYSITRIGIFGSVARGEQTENSDVDVYLETSKPNMFALVHIKEDLQSLFGCNVDIVRLRDQMDSLLRNRIEKEGIYV
;
A
#
# COMPACT_ATOMS: atom_id res chain seq x y z
N MET A 1 0.06 3.67 18.07
CA MET A 1 0.16 2.73 16.93
C MET A 1 -1.24 2.33 16.49
N ARG A 2 -1.48 2.31 15.18
CA ARG A 2 -2.79 1.94 14.63
C ARG A 2 -2.92 0.43 14.49
N SER A 3 -4.13 -0.07 14.58
CA SER A 3 -4.44 -1.47 14.26
C SER A 3 -4.45 -1.68 12.75
N THR A 4 -4.37 -2.94 12.33
CA THR A 4 -4.48 -3.30 10.91
C THR A 4 -5.82 -2.77 10.34
N ALA A 5 -6.91 -2.95 11.07
CA ALA A 5 -8.23 -2.47 10.63
C ALA A 5 -8.26 -0.95 10.42
N GLU A 6 -7.58 -0.19 11.25
CA GLU A 6 -7.50 1.26 11.11
C GLU A 6 -6.73 1.65 9.85
N TYR A 7 -5.61 0.99 9.57
CA TYR A 7 -4.85 1.23 8.32
C TYR A 7 -5.69 0.90 7.10
N ILE A 8 -6.43 -0.20 7.13
CA ILE A 8 -7.30 -0.61 6.03
C ILE A 8 -8.41 0.43 5.79
N THR A 9 -9.01 0.95 6.85
CA THR A 9 -10.05 1.98 6.74
C THR A 9 -9.51 3.25 6.08
N ILE A 10 -8.33 3.70 6.51
CA ILE A 10 -7.69 4.89 5.92
C ILE A 10 -7.38 4.65 4.44
N LEU A 11 -6.87 3.47 4.12
CA LEU A 11 -6.50 3.13 2.75
C LEU A 11 -7.73 3.04 1.84
N ARG A 12 -8.83 2.50 2.35
CA ARG A 12 -10.10 2.44 1.61
C ARG A 12 -10.63 3.83 1.29
N ASP A 13 -10.58 4.74 2.27
CA ASP A 13 -10.98 6.13 2.08
C ASP A 13 -10.08 6.82 1.05
N TYR A 14 -8.79 6.59 1.13
CA TYR A 14 -7.82 7.13 0.17
C TYR A 14 -8.13 6.65 -1.25
N MET A 15 -8.43 5.37 -1.43
CA MET A 15 -8.81 4.82 -2.73
C MET A 15 -10.07 5.48 -3.27
N ALA A 16 -11.07 5.65 -2.43
CA ALA A 16 -12.33 6.28 -2.86
C ALA A 16 -12.10 7.70 -3.41
N LYS A 17 -11.13 8.42 -2.86
CA LYS A 17 -10.85 9.82 -3.22
C LYS A 17 -9.81 9.98 -4.33
N ASN A 18 -8.90 9.04 -4.48
CA ASN A 18 -7.70 9.23 -5.30
C ASN A 18 -7.47 8.18 -6.39
N ALA A 19 -8.23 7.11 -6.43
CA ALA A 19 -7.99 6.03 -7.41
C ALA A 19 -8.02 6.55 -8.85
N SER A 20 -9.01 7.37 -9.19
CA SER A 20 -9.13 7.96 -10.53
C SER A 20 -7.98 8.92 -10.82
N LYS A 21 -7.60 9.72 -9.84
CA LYS A 21 -6.54 10.73 -10.00
C LYS A 21 -5.20 10.12 -10.37
N TYR A 22 -4.87 8.97 -9.78
CA TYR A 22 -3.58 8.31 -9.99
C TYR A 22 -3.69 7.03 -10.82
N SER A 23 -4.85 6.75 -11.37
CA SER A 23 -5.09 5.53 -12.16
C SER A 23 -4.81 4.25 -11.37
N ILE A 24 -5.11 4.25 -10.07
CA ILE A 24 -4.91 3.09 -9.21
C ILE A 24 -6.05 2.12 -9.45
N THR A 25 -5.72 0.89 -9.83
CA THR A 25 -6.72 -0.18 -10.07
C THR A 25 -6.85 -1.12 -8.87
N ARG A 26 -5.80 -1.24 -8.07
CA ARG A 26 -5.81 -2.07 -6.87
C ARG A 26 -4.78 -1.55 -5.88
N ILE A 27 -5.10 -1.57 -4.59
CA ILE A 27 -4.19 -1.17 -3.52
C ILE A 27 -4.46 -2.03 -2.29
N GLY A 28 -3.41 -2.30 -1.53
CA GLY A 28 -3.53 -3.07 -0.30
C GLY A 28 -2.30 -2.95 0.57
N ILE A 29 -2.33 -3.69 1.67
CA ILE A 29 -1.26 -3.75 2.66
C ILE A 29 -0.70 -5.17 2.71
N PHE A 30 0.61 -5.30 2.88
CA PHE A 30 1.24 -6.60 3.12
C PHE A 30 2.28 -6.43 4.25
N GLY A 31 3.02 -7.50 4.54
CA GLY A 31 4.06 -7.46 5.57
C GLY A 31 3.52 -7.46 6.98
N SER A 32 4.26 -6.86 7.92
CA SER A 32 3.94 -6.96 9.35
C SER A 32 2.57 -6.38 9.70
N VAL A 33 2.18 -5.27 9.11
CA VAL A 33 0.86 -4.66 9.37
C VAL A 33 -0.27 -5.59 8.92
N ALA A 34 -0.13 -6.23 7.76
CA ALA A 34 -1.13 -7.18 7.27
C ALA A 34 -1.25 -8.40 8.20
N ARG A 35 -0.16 -8.82 8.81
CA ARG A 35 -0.15 -9.95 9.76
C ARG A 35 -0.57 -9.56 11.18
N GLY A 36 -0.76 -8.27 11.44
CA GLY A 36 -1.06 -7.80 12.80
C GLY A 36 0.13 -7.86 13.74
N GLU A 37 1.35 -7.85 13.21
CA GLU A 37 2.60 -7.98 13.96
C GLU A 37 3.38 -6.67 14.05
N GLN A 38 2.76 -5.55 13.72
CA GLN A 38 3.43 -4.26 13.70
C GLN A 38 3.83 -3.79 15.10
N THR A 39 4.93 -3.05 15.14
CA THR A 39 5.41 -2.35 16.34
C THR A 39 5.41 -0.85 16.05
N GLU A 40 5.74 -0.04 17.06
CA GLU A 40 5.82 1.43 16.91
C GLU A 40 6.83 1.86 15.83
N ASN A 41 7.83 1.02 15.56
CA ASN A 41 8.88 1.31 14.59
C ASN A 41 8.65 0.63 13.25
N SER A 42 7.53 -0.06 13.07
CA SER A 42 7.25 -0.75 11.80
C SER A 42 6.85 0.24 10.71
N ASP A 43 7.38 0.03 9.51
CA ASP A 43 6.90 0.71 8.32
C ASP A 43 5.63 0.03 7.84
N VAL A 44 4.79 0.76 7.12
CA VAL A 44 3.61 0.18 6.48
C VAL A 44 3.97 -0.18 5.04
N ASP A 45 3.86 -1.46 4.71
CA ASP A 45 4.14 -1.97 3.37
C ASP A 45 2.86 -1.96 2.55
N VAL A 46 2.83 -1.15 1.50
CA VAL A 46 1.67 -0.97 0.62
C VAL A 46 2.02 -1.51 -0.76
N TYR A 47 1.10 -2.25 -1.36
CA TYR A 47 1.22 -2.64 -2.77
C TYR A 47 0.09 -2.04 -3.57
N LEU A 48 0.34 -1.78 -4.85
CA LEU A 48 -0.70 -1.24 -5.73
C LEU A 48 -0.48 -1.67 -7.17
N GLU A 49 -1.56 -1.64 -7.93
CA GLU A 49 -1.53 -1.74 -9.39
C GLU A 49 -2.06 -0.44 -9.98
N THR A 50 -1.47 -0.01 -11.06
CA THR A 50 -1.94 1.17 -11.80
C THR A 50 -2.13 0.82 -13.27
N SER A 51 -3.11 1.44 -13.91
CA SER A 51 -3.33 1.29 -15.35
C SER A 51 -2.35 2.12 -16.17
N LYS A 52 -1.80 3.18 -15.57
CA LYS A 52 -0.84 4.09 -16.22
C LYS A 52 0.34 4.32 -15.28
N PRO A 53 1.42 3.54 -15.39
CA PRO A 53 2.60 3.70 -14.53
C PRO A 53 3.17 5.11 -14.64
N ASN A 54 3.40 5.74 -13.50
CA ASN A 54 3.94 7.10 -13.42
C ASN A 54 4.72 7.24 -12.12
N MET A 55 6.02 7.48 -12.21
CA MET A 55 6.90 7.62 -11.05
C MET A 55 6.50 8.79 -10.16
N PHE A 56 6.06 9.90 -10.75
CA PHE A 56 5.61 11.06 -9.97
C PHE A 56 4.36 10.73 -9.17
N ALA A 57 3.43 9.97 -9.76
CA ALA A 57 2.24 9.52 -9.05
C ALA A 57 2.60 8.65 -7.85
N LEU A 58 3.55 7.72 -8.01
CA LEU A 58 4.00 6.86 -6.92
C LEU A 58 4.60 7.67 -5.76
N VAL A 59 5.39 8.69 -6.07
CA VAL A 59 5.96 9.58 -5.04
C VAL A 59 4.84 10.32 -4.29
N HIS A 60 3.86 10.84 -5.00
CA HIS A 60 2.72 11.55 -4.40
C HIS A 60 1.89 10.62 -3.52
N ILE A 61 1.61 9.42 -3.99
CA ILE A 61 0.86 8.41 -3.22
C ILE A 61 1.61 8.08 -1.93
N LYS A 62 2.91 7.88 -2.00
CA LYS A 62 3.73 7.60 -0.83
C LYS A 62 3.66 8.74 0.18
N GLU A 63 3.83 9.98 -0.27
CA GLU A 63 3.76 11.16 0.60
C GLU A 63 2.39 11.30 1.24
N ASP A 64 1.32 11.11 0.47
CA ASP A 64 -0.04 11.18 0.97
C ASP A 64 -0.28 10.15 2.07
N LEU A 65 0.14 8.90 1.83
CA LEU A 65 -0.06 7.82 2.78
C LEU A 65 0.80 8.00 4.03
N GLN A 66 2.03 8.47 3.90
CA GLN A 66 2.87 8.77 5.06
C GLN A 66 2.22 9.83 5.94
N SER A 67 1.63 10.84 5.34
CA SER A 67 0.92 11.88 6.07
C SER A 67 -0.32 11.33 6.79
N LEU A 68 -1.09 10.49 6.11
CA LEU A 68 -2.31 9.92 6.68
C LEU A 68 -2.03 8.89 7.76
N PHE A 69 -1.02 8.06 7.58
CA PHE A 69 -0.66 7.01 8.54
C PHE A 69 0.20 7.52 9.70
N GLY A 70 0.91 8.62 9.50
CA GLY A 70 1.83 9.17 10.51
C GLY A 70 3.09 8.34 10.70
N CYS A 71 3.52 7.60 9.67
CA CYS A 71 4.72 6.77 9.73
C CYS A 71 5.27 6.57 8.31
N ASN A 72 6.42 5.92 8.22
CA ASN A 72 7.03 5.60 6.93
C ASN A 72 6.19 4.57 6.18
N VAL A 73 6.12 4.73 4.87
CA VAL A 73 5.39 3.82 3.97
C VAL A 73 6.33 3.36 2.87
N ASP A 74 6.38 2.05 2.66
CA ASP A 74 7.06 1.46 1.52
C ASP A 74 6.02 1.06 0.48
N ILE A 75 6.20 1.50 -0.76
CA ILE A 75 5.26 1.20 -1.83
C ILE A 75 5.90 0.27 -2.85
N VAL A 76 5.19 -0.81 -3.17
CA VAL A 76 5.55 -1.75 -4.22
C VAL A 76 4.48 -1.70 -5.30
N ARG A 77 4.87 -1.40 -6.53
CA ARG A 77 3.95 -1.47 -7.67
C ARG A 77 3.96 -2.89 -8.24
N LEU A 78 2.80 -3.52 -8.24
CA LEU A 78 2.65 -4.85 -8.85
C LEU A 78 2.78 -4.73 -10.37
N ARG A 79 3.58 -5.60 -10.96
CA ARG A 79 3.80 -5.68 -12.40
C ARG A 79 4.22 -7.11 -12.76
N ASP A 80 4.10 -7.46 -14.04
CA ASP A 80 4.42 -8.82 -14.50
C ASP A 80 5.90 -9.16 -14.31
N GLN A 81 6.78 -8.20 -14.54
CA GLN A 81 8.23 -8.39 -14.43
C GLN A 81 8.77 -7.92 -13.08
N MET A 82 8.29 -8.52 -12.01
CA MET A 82 8.79 -8.24 -10.67
C MET A 82 9.35 -9.51 -10.04
N ASP A 83 10.09 -9.35 -8.93
CA ASP A 83 10.63 -10.47 -8.18
C ASP A 83 9.49 -11.42 -7.79
N SER A 84 9.59 -12.68 -8.22
CA SER A 84 8.55 -13.68 -7.99
C SER A 84 8.37 -14.01 -6.51
N LEU A 85 9.42 -13.95 -5.71
CA LEU A 85 9.33 -14.19 -4.27
C LEU A 85 8.52 -13.09 -3.58
N LEU A 86 8.78 -11.83 -3.96
CA LEU A 86 8.03 -10.70 -3.44
C LEU A 86 6.57 -10.76 -3.88
N ARG A 87 6.32 -11.06 -5.15
CA ARG A 87 4.96 -11.19 -5.68
C ARG A 87 4.16 -12.28 -4.94
N ASN A 88 4.77 -13.45 -4.76
CA ASN A 88 4.13 -14.54 -4.02
C ASN A 88 3.83 -14.17 -2.58
N ARG A 89 4.74 -13.45 -1.94
CA ARG A 89 4.54 -12.98 -0.57
C ARG A 89 3.36 -12.01 -0.49
N ILE A 90 3.26 -11.07 -1.43
CA ILE A 90 2.16 -10.11 -1.49
C ILE A 90 0.84 -10.83 -1.73
N GLU A 91 0.78 -11.77 -2.67
CA GLU A 91 -0.43 -12.52 -2.96
C GLU A 91 -0.89 -13.38 -1.77
N LYS A 92 0.06 -13.90 -1.01
CA LYS A 92 -0.24 -14.76 0.14
C LYS A 92 -0.64 -13.98 1.39
N GLU A 93 0.02 -12.87 1.67
CA GLU A 93 -0.16 -12.09 2.90
C GLU A 93 -1.00 -10.83 2.70
N GLY A 94 -1.14 -10.36 1.48
CA GLY A 94 -1.73 -9.06 1.18
C GLY A 94 -3.22 -8.99 1.49
N ILE A 95 -3.61 -7.83 2.01
CA ILE A 95 -5.01 -7.46 2.24
C ILE A 95 -5.28 -6.24 1.37
N TYR A 96 -6.13 -6.37 0.37
CA TYR A 96 -6.46 -5.23 -0.49
C TYR A 96 -7.88 -4.73 -0.25
N VAL A 97 -8.08 -3.48 -0.60
CA VAL A 97 -9.35 -2.79 -0.40
C VAL A 97 -10.06 -2.50 -1.72
#